data_f314e8e5d5007b6ac8c570c3f1b906f6
#
_entry.id   f314e8e5d5007b6ac8c570c3f1b906f6
#
_cell.length_a   1.000
_cell.length_b   1.000
_cell.length_c   1.000
_cell.angle_alpha   90.00
_cell.angle_beta   90.00
_cell.angle_gamma   90.00
#
_symmetry.space_group_name_H-M   'P 1'
#
loop_
_entity.id
_entity.type
_entity.pdbx_description
1 polymer ?
#
loop_
_entity_poly.entity_id
_entity_poly.type
_entity_poly.pdbx_seq_one_letter_code
_entity_poly.pdbx_strand_id
1 'polypeptide(L)'
;MAGSILPITIHKNKLLFLFGKENELADTPGFSDFGGGANGKETPFQTALREGSEELTGFLGDESAIAEMIQKNGGTYTMVQNGGTYHIHMFFMEYDEHLPTHFNQSRRFLWNRLSPKKQKEMEKTKLFEKAEIQWFSVDDMKRRKSEFRPFYQDMVDAMLSDADKIFDFCRKRMVRKGRRTLRKTLRKGG
;
A
#
# COMPACT_ATOMS: atom_id res chain seq x y z
N MET A 1 8.04 17.50 -2.85
CA MET A 1 7.61 16.56 -1.80
C MET A 1 7.08 15.32 -2.45
N ALA A 2 7.11 14.19 -1.77
CA ALA A 2 6.59 12.93 -2.27
C ALA A 2 5.63 12.32 -1.22
N GLY A 3 4.70 11.48 -1.68
CA GLY A 3 3.73 10.84 -0.81
C GLY A 3 3.36 9.45 -1.29
N SER A 4 3.12 8.55 -0.35
CA SER A 4 2.71 7.18 -0.61
C SER A 4 1.62 6.72 0.33
N ILE A 5 0.82 5.77 -0.12
CA ILE A 5 -0.03 4.95 0.76
C ILE A 5 0.63 3.60 1.02
N LEU A 6 0.37 3.05 2.20
CA LEU A 6 0.78 1.69 2.56
C LEU A 6 -0.35 1.01 3.35
N PRO A 7 -1.11 0.10 2.74
CA PRO A 7 -2.11 -0.69 3.45
C PRO A 7 -1.45 -1.59 4.49
N ILE A 8 -2.00 -1.57 5.72
CA ILE A 8 -1.51 -2.38 6.85
C ILE A 8 -2.67 -3.09 7.53
N THR A 9 -2.40 -4.25 8.13
CA THR A 9 -3.42 -5.04 8.82
C THR A 9 -2.82 -5.89 9.93
N ILE A 10 -3.68 -6.48 10.77
CA ILE A 10 -3.30 -7.56 11.68
C ILE A 10 -4.06 -8.82 11.27
N HIS A 11 -3.33 -9.88 10.95
CA HIS A 11 -3.88 -11.21 10.68
C HIS A 11 -3.14 -12.27 11.48
N LYS A 12 -3.89 -13.18 12.14
CA LYS A 12 -3.32 -14.22 13.03
C LYS A 12 -2.29 -13.65 14.03
N ASN A 13 -2.63 -12.50 14.62
CA ASN A 13 -1.79 -11.77 15.58
C ASN A 13 -0.44 -11.28 15.02
N LYS A 14 -0.29 -11.17 13.70
CA LYS A 14 0.89 -10.61 13.02
C LYS A 14 0.53 -9.31 12.32
N LEU A 15 1.37 -8.28 12.49
CA LEU A 15 1.30 -7.06 11.69
C LEU A 15 1.77 -7.37 10.28
N LEU A 16 0.95 -7.01 9.30
CA LEU A 16 1.24 -7.19 7.88
C LEU A 16 1.19 -5.85 7.15
N PHE A 17 2.06 -5.70 6.17
CA PHE A 17 2.19 -4.56 5.27
C PHE A 17 2.02 -5.04 3.83
N LEU A 18 1.23 -4.32 3.01
CA LEU A 18 1.08 -4.63 1.61
C LEU A 18 2.07 -3.82 0.79
N PHE A 19 3.07 -4.48 0.24
CA PHE A 19 4.05 -3.85 -0.66
C PHE A 19 3.83 -4.24 -2.11
N GLY A 20 4.21 -3.34 -3.02
CA GLY A 20 4.27 -3.58 -4.45
C GLY A 20 5.71 -3.77 -4.92
N LYS A 21 5.93 -4.70 -5.85
CA LYS A 21 7.22 -4.89 -6.52
C LYS A 21 7.21 -4.22 -7.87
N GLU A 22 8.25 -3.44 -8.15
CA GLU A 22 8.41 -2.81 -9.45
C GLU A 22 8.44 -3.85 -10.59
N ASN A 23 8.02 -3.42 -11.78
CA ASN A 23 8.11 -4.25 -12.96
C ASN A 23 9.57 -4.41 -13.44
N GLU A 24 9.78 -5.31 -14.38
CA GLU A 24 11.11 -5.65 -14.92
C GLU A 24 11.78 -4.54 -15.73
N LEU A 25 11.06 -3.46 -16.05
CA LEU A 25 11.57 -2.32 -16.82
C LEU A 25 12.00 -1.15 -15.91
N ALA A 26 11.74 -1.25 -14.60
CA ALA A 26 12.07 -0.20 -13.64
C ALA A 26 13.59 -0.06 -13.45
N ASP A 27 14.06 1.19 -13.35
CA ASP A 27 15.48 1.51 -13.11
C ASP A 27 16.02 0.92 -11.80
N THR A 28 15.17 0.84 -10.79
CA THR A 28 15.50 0.27 -9.47
C THR A 28 14.47 -0.80 -9.11
N PRO A 29 14.80 -2.08 -9.28
CA PRO A 29 13.91 -3.18 -8.94
C PRO A 29 13.72 -3.33 -7.43
N GLY A 30 12.65 -4.01 -7.01
CA GLY A 30 12.38 -4.36 -5.62
C GLY A 30 11.01 -3.91 -5.14
N PHE A 31 10.69 -4.27 -3.90
CA PHE A 31 9.46 -3.88 -3.24
C PHE A 31 9.53 -2.45 -2.67
N SER A 32 8.40 -1.76 -2.69
CA SER A 32 8.18 -0.47 -2.02
C SER A 32 6.69 -0.30 -1.70
N ASP A 33 6.33 0.80 -1.07
CA ASP A 33 4.94 1.27 -0.96
C ASP A 33 4.39 1.74 -2.32
N PHE A 34 3.18 2.32 -2.28
CA PHE A 34 2.52 2.85 -3.48
C PHE A 34 2.59 4.37 -3.45
N GLY A 35 3.54 4.94 -4.20
CA GLY A 35 3.78 6.36 -4.12
C GLY A 35 4.82 6.92 -5.08
N GLY A 36 4.85 8.25 -5.13
CA GLY A 36 5.72 8.98 -6.05
C GLY A 36 5.84 10.46 -5.74
N GLY A 37 6.32 11.22 -6.71
CA GLY A 37 6.50 12.65 -6.63
C GLY A 37 5.20 13.44 -6.76
N ALA A 38 5.14 14.62 -6.12
CA ALA A 38 4.00 15.50 -6.22
C ALA A 38 3.88 16.12 -7.62
N ASN A 39 2.67 16.19 -8.15
CA ASN A 39 2.34 16.91 -9.36
C ASN A 39 1.90 18.34 -8.99
N GLY A 40 2.67 19.33 -9.42
CA GLY A 40 2.35 20.74 -9.17
C GLY A 40 2.26 21.09 -7.68
N LYS A 41 1.07 21.46 -7.22
CA LYS A 41 0.82 21.92 -5.82
C LYS A 41 0.18 20.84 -4.94
N GLU A 42 0.24 19.57 -5.33
CA GLU A 42 -0.27 18.49 -4.51
C GLU A 42 0.35 18.48 -3.11
N THR A 43 -0.48 18.27 -2.11
CA THR A 43 0.01 17.90 -0.78
C THR A 43 0.53 16.44 -0.80
N PRO A 44 1.42 16.05 0.13
CA PRO A 44 1.89 14.66 0.19
C PRO A 44 0.76 13.63 0.26
N PHE A 45 -0.35 13.96 0.93
CA PHE A 45 -1.50 13.07 1.02
C PHE A 45 -2.28 12.95 -0.31
N GLN A 46 -2.44 14.07 -1.04
CA GLN A 46 -3.05 14.03 -2.37
C GLN A 46 -2.19 13.22 -3.35
N THR A 47 -0.86 13.45 -3.34
CA THR A 47 0.09 12.63 -4.10
C THR A 47 -0.07 11.14 -3.76
N ALA A 48 -0.13 10.80 -2.47
CA ALA A 48 -0.27 9.43 -2.00
C ALA A 48 -1.55 8.74 -2.50
N LEU A 49 -2.67 9.48 -2.54
CA LEU A 49 -3.95 8.94 -3.06
C LEU A 49 -3.88 8.69 -4.57
N ARG A 50 -3.35 9.66 -5.33
CA ARG A 50 -3.21 9.53 -6.78
C ARG A 50 -2.29 8.37 -7.15
N GLU A 51 -1.07 8.36 -6.63
CA GLU A 51 -0.09 7.30 -6.92
C GLU A 51 -0.60 5.93 -6.47
N GLY A 52 -1.22 5.84 -5.29
CA GLY A 52 -1.82 4.59 -4.82
C GLY A 52 -2.94 4.06 -5.71
N SER A 53 -3.76 4.95 -6.27
CA SER A 53 -4.80 4.58 -7.25
C SER A 53 -4.19 4.10 -8.57
N GLU A 54 -3.19 4.83 -9.09
CA GLU A 54 -2.48 4.51 -10.34
C GLU A 54 -1.73 3.18 -10.23
N GLU A 55 -0.86 3.01 -9.24
CA GLU A 55 0.00 1.84 -9.06
C GLU A 55 -0.77 0.56 -8.69
N LEU A 56 -1.88 0.70 -7.95
CA LEU A 56 -2.79 -0.43 -7.68
C LEU A 56 -3.81 -0.64 -8.81
N THR A 57 -3.72 0.13 -9.89
CA THR A 57 -4.59 0.00 -11.08
C THR A 57 -6.08 -0.08 -10.72
N GLY A 58 -6.51 0.70 -9.74
CA GLY A 58 -7.89 0.76 -9.27
C GLY A 58 -8.36 -0.42 -8.41
N PHE A 59 -7.50 -1.38 -8.03
CA PHE A 59 -7.89 -2.52 -7.18
C PHE A 59 -8.40 -2.10 -5.80
N LEU A 60 -7.98 -0.95 -5.28
CA LEU A 60 -8.54 -0.33 -4.06
C LEU A 60 -9.54 0.81 -4.37
N GLY A 61 -9.89 0.98 -5.65
CA GLY A 61 -10.71 2.09 -6.13
C GLY A 61 -9.87 3.28 -6.62
N ASP A 62 -10.57 4.35 -6.95
CA ASP A 62 -9.96 5.64 -7.30
C ASP A 62 -9.51 6.41 -6.04
N GLU A 63 -8.91 7.58 -6.22
CA GLU A 63 -8.44 8.45 -5.13
C GLU A 63 -9.52 8.73 -4.09
N SER A 64 -10.76 8.97 -4.54
CA SER A 64 -11.90 9.24 -3.66
C SER A 64 -12.27 8.03 -2.82
N ALA A 65 -12.32 6.85 -3.43
CA ALA A 65 -12.62 5.59 -2.75
C ALA A 65 -11.54 5.23 -1.71
N ILE A 66 -10.25 5.43 -2.05
CA ILE A 66 -9.14 5.22 -1.13
C ILE A 66 -9.23 6.22 0.04
N ALA A 67 -9.48 7.51 -0.23
CA ALA A 67 -9.64 8.53 0.81
C ALA A 67 -10.79 8.20 1.76
N GLU A 68 -11.94 7.77 1.22
CA GLU A 68 -13.10 7.36 2.00
C GLU A 68 -12.79 6.10 2.85
N MET A 69 -12.08 5.13 2.29
CA MET A 69 -11.63 3.93 3.01
C MET A 69 -10.74 4.30 4.19
N ILE A 70 -9.75 5.17 3.97
CA ILE A 70 -8.84 5.68 5.01
C ILE A 70 -9.64 6.36 6.11
N GLN A 71 -10.56 7.27 5.76
CA GLN A 71 -11.39 7.99 6.73
C GLN A 71 -12.28 7.04 7.54
N LYS A 72 -12.97 6.10 6.88
CA LYS A 72 -13.85 5.11 7.52
C LYS A 72 -13.08 4.20 8.49
N ASN A 73 -11.83 3.90 8.19
CA ASN A 73 -10.96 3.04 8.99
C ASN A 73 -10.15 3.81 10.05
N GLY A 74 -10.37 5.11 10.22
CA GLY A 74 -9.82 5.91 11.32
C GLY A 74 -8.50 6.61 11.02
N GLY A 75 -8.27 6.96 9.74
CA GLY A 75 -7.13 7.76 9.30
C GLY A 75 -5.84 6.97 9.12
N THR A 76 -4.72 7.68 9.07
CA THR A 76 -3.40 7.12 8.80
C THR A 76 -2.47 7.18 10.01
N TYR A 77 -1.51 6.27 10.06
CA TYR A 77 -0.25 6.41 10.78
C TYR A 77 0.77 6.94 9.77
N THR A 78 1.21 8.19 9.92
CA THR A 78 2.07 8.82 8.94
C THR A 78 3.51 8.82 9.44
N MET A 79 4.43 8.27 8.63
CA MET A 79 5.86 8.41 8.82
C MET A 79 6.42 9.41 7.81
N VAL A 80 7.40 10.22 8.25
CA VAL A 80 8.06 11.22 7.42
C VAL A 80 9.54 10.89 7.37
N GLN A 81 10.08 10.74 6.18
CA GLN A 81 11.43 10.29 5.91
C GLN A 81 12.17 11.26 4.95
N ASN A 82 13.43 10.99 4.68
CA ASN A 82 14.27 11.76 3.75
C ASN A 82 14.27 13.26 4.05
N GLY A 83 14.54 13.62 5.31
CA GLY A 83 14.61 15.03 5.73
C GLY A 83 13.29 15.79 5.59
N GLY A 84 12.15 15.10 5.68
CA GLY A 84 10.83 15.73 5.60
C GLY A 84 10.21 15.75 4.20
N THR A 85 10.84 15.12 3.22
CA THR A 85 10.40 15.18 1.82
C THR A 85 9.54 14.02 1.36
N TYR A 86 9.55 12.88 2.08
CA TYR A 86 8.78 11.68 1.75
C TYR A 86 7.81 11.31 2.90
N HIS A 87 6.52 11.25 2.59
CA HIS A 87 5.45 10.98 3.56
C HIS A 87 4.78 9.64 3.25
N ILE A 88 4.89 8.69 4.17
CA ILE A 88 4.26 7.35 4.07
C ILE A 88 2.99 7.34 4.90
N HIS A 89 1.84 7.25 4.26
CA HIS A 89 0.53 7.22 4.89
C HIS A 89 0.05 5.77 5.05
N MET A 90 0.41 5.13 6.17
CA MET A 90 -0.05 3.79 6.50
C MET A 90 -1.50 3.83 6.99
N PHE A 91 -2.37 2.99 6.45
CA PHE A 91 -3.75 2.91 6.87
C PHE A 91 -4.22 1.48 7.10
N PHE A 92 -5.09 1.33 8.10
CA PHE A 92 -5.66 0.02 8.39
C PHE A 92 -6.65 -0.40 7.30
N MET A 93 -6.45 -1.61 6.77
CA MET A 93 -7.34 -2.31 5.85
C MET A 93 -7.63 -3.71 6.42
N GLU A 94 -8.82 -4.27 6.18
CA GLU A 94 -9.05 -5.67 6.52
C GLU A 94 -8.15 -6.57 5.68
N TYR A 95 -7.67 -7.65 6.32
CA TYR A 95 -6.87 -8.64 5.61
C TYR A 95 -7.71 -9.31 4.52
N ASP A 96 -7.17 -9.27 3.32
CA ASP A 96 -7.71 -9.99 2.16
C ASP A 96 -6.58 -10.83 1.55
N GLU A 97 -6.70 -12.14 1.67
CA GLU A 97 -5.72 -13.08 1.11
C GLU A 97 -5.80 -13.17 -0.41
N HIS A 98 -6.96 -12.83 -0.98
CA HIS A 98 -7.20 -12.91 -2.41
C HIS A 98 -6.75 -11.68 -3.18
N LEU A 99 -6.64 -10.52 -2.51
CA LEU A 99 -6.23 -9.26 -3.15
C LEU A 99 -4.89 -9.40 -3.91
N PRO A 100 -3.79 -9.91 -3.31
CA PRO A 100 -2.56 -10.12 -4.06
C PRO A 100 -2.72 -11.12 -5.20
N THR A 101 -3.48 -12.19 -4.99
CA THR A 101 -3.71 -13.21 -6.02
C THR A 101 -4.40 -12.62 -7.25
N HIS A 102 -5.48 -11.88 -7.04
CA HIS A 102 -6.24 -11.26 -8.14
C HIS A 102 -5.43 -10.19 -8.86
N PHE A 103 -4.76 -9.30 -8.11
CA PHE A 103 -3.89 -8.28 -8.71
C PHE A 103 -2.82 -8.92 -9.59
N ASN A 104 -2.04 -9.86 -9.03
CA ASN A 104 -0.92 -10.48 -9.71
C ASN A 104 -1.35 -11.29 -10.93
N GLN A 105 -2.47 -12.01 -10.86
CA GLN A 105 -3.03 -12.75 -11.99
C GLN A 105 -3.52 -11.82 -13.09
N SER A 106 -4.28 -10.77 -12.76
CA SER A 106 -4.80 -9.79 -13.71
C SER A 106 -3.67 -9.06 -14.42
N ARG A 107 -2.69 -8.59 -13.66
CA ARG A 107 -1.49 -7.92 -14.21
C ARG A 107 -0.74 -8.84 -15.17
N ARG A 108 -0.44 -10.07 -14.76
CA ARG A 108 0.28 -11.05 -15.59
C ARG A 108 -0.49 -11.40 -16.88
N PHE A 109 -1.80 -11.59 -16.74
CA PHE A 109 -2.66 -11.89 -17.88
C PHE A 109 -2.65 -10.78 -18.92
N LEU A 110 -2.76 -9.52 -18.51
CA LEU A 110 -2.75 -8.37 -19.42
C LEU A 110 -1.35 -8.14 -20.01
N TRP A 111 -0.32 -8.13 -19.17
CA TRP A 111 1.07 -7.88 -19.56
C TRP A 111 1.57 -8.85 -20.63
N ASN A 112 1.30 -10.14 -20.47
CA ASN A 112 1.71 -11.17 -21.43
C ASN A 112 1.01 -11.10 -22.80
N ARG A 113 -0.02 -10.27 -22.93
CA ARG A 113 -0.70 -10.01 -24.23
C ARG A 113 -0.17 -8.79 -24.95
N LEU A 114 0.62 -7.98 -24.28
CA LEU A 114 1.27 -6.83 -24.88
C LEU A 114 2.51 -7.28 -25.66
N SER A 115 2.70 -6.76 -26.88
CA SER A 115 3.98 -6.91 -27.58
C SER A 115 5.09 -6.16 -26.82
N PRO A 116 6.39 -6.52 -26.99
CA PRO A 116 7.50 -5.80 -26.34
C PRO A 116 7.49 -4.29 -26.59
N LYS A 117 7.05 -3.87 -27.79
CA LYS A 117 6.87 -2.44 -28.11
C LYS A 117 5.79 -1.79 -27.22
N LYS A 118 4.64 -2.47 -27.07
CA LYS A 118 3.55 -1.97 -26.22
C LYS A 118 3.91 -1.97 -24.74
N GLN A 119 4.64 -2.95 -24.25
CA GLN A 119 5.15 -2.97 -22.88
C GLN A 119 5.99 -1.73 -22.57
N LYS A 120 6.93 -1.36 -23.47
CA LYS A 120 7.72 -0.11 -23.35
C LYS A 120 6.89 1.17 -23.46
N GLU A 121 5.81 1.16 -24.25
CA GLU A 121 4.88 2.29 -24.30
C GLU A 121 4.10 2.43 -22.99
N MET A 122 3.68 1.32 -22.40
CA MET A 122 2.94 1.29 -21.13
C MET A 122 3.75 1.78 -19.93
N GLU A 123 5.07 1.57 -19.93
CA GLU A 123 5.98 2.15 -18.93
C GLU A 123 5.84 3.67 -18.80
N LYS A 124 5.64 4.36 -19.93
CA LYS A 124 5.45 5.82 -19.96
C LYS A 124 4.08 6.28 -19.42
N THR A 125 3.13 5.38 -19.33
CA THR A 125 1.75 5.68 -18.92
C THR A 125 1.48 5.43 -17.44
N LYS A 126 2.51 5.02 -16.68
CA LYS A 126 2.41 4.59 -15.27
C LYS A 126 1.47 3.39 -15.01
N LEU A 127 0.86 2.83 -16.06
CA LEU A 127 0.12 1.58 -15.96
C LEU A 127 1.10 0.41 -15.83
N PHE A 128 0.79 -0.51 -14.93
CA PHE A 128 1.62 -1.70 -14.69
C PHE A 128 3.01 -1.42 -14.07
N GLU A 129 3.23 -0.30 -13.40
CA GLU A 129 4.48 -0.03 -12.67
C GLU A 129 4.77 -1.14 -11.65
N LYS A 130 3.77 -1.63 -10.93
CA LYS A 130 3.93 -2.77 -10.04
C LYS A 130 3.67 -4.10 -10.79
N ALA A 131 4.67 -4.99 -10.74
CA ALA A 131 4.58 -6.34 -11.30
C ALA A 131 3.76 -7.28 -10.42
N GLU A 132 3.87 -7.12 -9.10
CA GLU A 132 3.14 -7.91 -8.11
C GLU A 132 2.92 -7.11 -6.83
N ILE A 133 1.93 -7.52 -6.03
CA ILE A 133 1.76 -7.06 -4.65
C ILE A 133 1.79 -8.25 -3.70
N GLN A 134 2.27 -8.03 -2.47
CA GLN A 134 2.41 -9.09 -1.49
C GLN A 134 2.28 -8.55 -0.06
N TRP A 135 1.63 -9.33 0.82
CA TRP A 135 1.64 -9.09 2.25
C TRP A 135 2.96 -9.55 2.87
N PHE A 136 3.63 -8.67 3.60
CA PHE A 136 4.84 -8.95 4.36
C PHE A 136 4.57 -8.82 5.85
N SER A 137 4.96 -9.82 6.63
CA SER A 137 5.04 -9.69 8.08
C SER A 137 6.33 -8.94 8.49
N VAL A 138 6.40 -8.51 9.75
CA VAL A 138 7.62 -7.93 10.32
C VAL A 138 8.82 -8.87 10.16
N ASP A 139 8.61 -10.18 10.31
CA ASP A 139 9.66 -11.19 10.12
C ASP A 139 10.09 -11.32 8.66
N ASP A 140 9.12 -11.22 7.71
CA ASP A 140 9.43 -11.21 6.29
C ASP A 140 10.24 -9.98 5.90
N MET A 141 9.86 -8.79 6.41
CA MET A 141 10.60 -7.56 6.15
C MET A 141 12.06 -7.66 6.62
N LYS A 142 12.31 -8.24 7.81
CA LYS A 142 13.68 -8.47 8.32
C LYS A 142 14.46 -9.43 7.44
N ARG A 143 13.88 -10.60 7.13
CA ARG A 143 14.55 -11.66 6.38
C ARG A 143 14.80 -11.30 4.92
N ARG A 144 13.86 -10.59 4.30
CA ARG A 144 13.82 -10.27 2.87
C ARG A 144 14.13 -8.79 2.59
N LYS A 145 14.84 -8.11 3.50
CA LYS A 145 15.13 -6.67 3.36
C LYS A 145 15.83 -6.33 2.04
N SER A 146 16.72 -7.21 1.55
CA SER A 146 17.41 -7.03 0.29
C SER A 146 16.53 -7.09 -0.96
N GLU A 147 15.28 -7.57 -0.83
CA GLU A 147 14.30 -7.57 -1.93
C GLU A 147 13.58 -6.21 -2.08
N PHE A 148 13.73 -5.31 -1.13
CA PHE A 148 13.23 -3.95 -1.24
C PHE A 148 14.17 -3.08 -2.08
N ARG A 149 13.61 -2.06 -2.74
CA ARG A 149 14.39 -1.09 -3.51
C ARG A 149 15.50 -0.50 -2.62
N PRO A 150 16.71 -0.29 -3.11
CA PRO A 150 17.85 0.13 -2.28
C PRO A 150 17.56 1.35 -1.40
N PHE A 151 16.96 2.40 -1.99
CA PHE A 151 16.60 3.62 -1.24
C PHE A 151 15.47 3.41 -0.24
N TYR A 152 14.67 2.35 -0.39
CA TYR A 152 13.53 2.05 0.47
C TYR A 152 13.90 1.23 1.71
N GLN A 153 15.10 0.64 1.73
CA GLN A 153 15.55 -0.21 2.85
C GLN A 153 15.66 0.55 4.18
N ASP A 154 16.03 1.84 4.14
CA ASP A 154 16.05 2.70 5.34
C ASP A 154 14.63 2.96 5.86
N MET A 155 13.64 3.04 4.97
CA MET A 155 12.23 3.17 5.35
C MET A 155 11.72 1.88 5.99
N VAL A 156 12.17 0.72 5.50
CA VAL A 156 11.88 -0.59 6.12
C VAL A 156 12.44 -0.63 7.54
N ASP A 157 13.68 -0.18 7.78
CA ASP A 157 14.26 -0.11 9.13
C ASP A 157 13.46 0.80 10.06
N ALA A 158 13.03 1.96 9.56
CA ALA A 158 12.19 2.87 10.32
C ALA A 158 10.83 2.23 10.69
N MET A 159 10.19 1.51 9.75
CA MET A 159 8.95 0.76 10.02
C MET A 159 9.15 -0.35 11.04
N LEU A 160 10.26 -1.08 10.96
CA LEU A 160 10.62 -2.13 11.90
C LEU A 160 10.84 -1.56 13.33
N SER A 161 11.48 -0.38 13.41
CA SER A 161 11.67 0.33 14.68
C SER A 161 10.34 0.79 15.32
N ASP A 162 9.35 1.15 14.48
CA ASP A 162 8.04 1.61 14.93
C ASP A 162 6.96 0.50 14.94
N ALA A 163 7.35 -0.77 14.72
CA ALA A 163 6.41 -1.88 14.53
C ALA A 163 5.36 -1.99 15.66
N ASP A 164 5.75 -1.80 16.91
CA ASP A 164 4.83 -1.86 18.05
C ASP A 164 3.80 -0.73 18.03
N LYS A 165 4.23 0.49 17.67
CA LYS A 165 3.32 1.64 17.52
C LYS A 165 2.34 1.44 16.37
N ILE A 166 2.82 0.89 15.26
CA ILE A 166 1.99 0.57 14.08
C ILE A 166 1.01 -0.55 14.42
N PHE A 167 1.45 -1.58 15.15
CA PHE A 167 0.57 -2.65 15.62
C PHE A 167 -0.55 -2.10 16.52
N ASP A 168 -0.22 -1.25 17.49
CA ASP A 168 -1.20 -0.61 18.38
C ASP A 168 -2.17 0.29 17.62
N PHE A 169 -1.68 0.99 16.58
CA PHE A 169 -2.53 1.77 15.69
C PHE A 169 -3.56 0.88 14.99
N CYS A 170 -3.16 -0.26 14.42
CA CYS A 170 -4.06 -1.23 13.77
C CYS A 170 -5.05 -1.85 14.77
N ARG A 171 -4.57 -2.30 15.92
CA ARG A 171 -5.39 -2.94 16.96
C ARG A 171 -6.54 -2.05 17.42
N LYS A 172 -6.28 -0.76 17.65
CA LYS A 172 -7.31 0.21 18.02
C LYS A 172 -8.42 0.33 16.97
N ARG A 173 -8.08 0.19 15.68
CA ARG A 173 -9.03 0.29 14.56
C ARG A 173 -9.85 -0.98 14.36
N MET A 174 -9.24 -2.14 14.50
CA MET A 174 -9.94 -3.43 14.51
C MET A 174 -11.04 -3.47 15.59
N VAL A 175 -10.71 -3.08 16.82
CA VAL A 175 -11.68 -3.06 17.95
C VAL A 175 -12.83 -2.09 17.67
N ARG A 176 -12.55 -0.90 17.15
CA ARG A 176 -13.60 0.08 16.79
C ARG A 176 -14.55 -0.45 15.72
N LYS A 177 -14.01 -1.15 14.71
CA LYS A 177 -14.82 -1.72 13.64
C LYS A 177 -15.69 -2.87 14.14
N GLY A 178 -15.17 -3.79 14.93
CA GLY A 178 -15.93 -4.86 15.56
C GLY A 178 -17.11 -4.34 16.39
N ARG A 179 -16.89 -3.29 17.21
CA ARG A 179 -17.97 -2.65 17.99
C ARG A 179 -19.03 -1.97 17.10
N ARG A 180 -18.65 -1.37 15.97
CA ARG A 180 -19.61 -0.76 15.02
C ARG A 180 -20.45 -1.81 14.31
N THR A 181 -19.87 -2.94 13.93
CA THR A 181 -20.59 -4.06 13.31
C THR A 181 -21.60 -4.65 14.27
N LEU A 182 -21.19 -4.93 15.51
CA LEU A 182 -22.09 -5.47 16.54
C LEU A 182 -23.30 -4.55 16.80
N ARG A 183 -23.08 -3.23 16.92
CA ARG A 183 -24.14 -2.25 17.11
C ARG A 183 -25.13 -2.17 15.94
N LYS A 184 -24.63 -2.36 14.69
CA LYS A 184 -25.50 -2.36 13.50
C LYS A 184 -26.35 -3.64 13.43
N THR A 185 -25.81 -4.78 13.82
CA THR A 185 -26.54 -6.06 13.86
C THR A 185 -27.65 -6.02 14.91
N LEU A 186 -27.36 -5.51 16.12
CA LEU A 186 -28.37 -5.37 17.19
C LEU A 186 -29.48 -4.37 16.85
N ARG A 187 -29.24 -3.37 16.02
CA ARG A 187 -30.27 -2.41 15.57
C ARG A 187 -31.15 -2.91 14.43
N LYS A 188 -30.77 -3.96 13.73
CA LYS A 188 -31.52 -4.54 12.62
C LYS A 188 -32.35 -5.76 13.05
N GLY A 189 -32.12 -6.30 14.25
CA GLY A 189 -32.82 -7.47 14.79
C GLY A 189 -33.82 -7.14 15.89
N GLY A 190 -34.14 -5.88 16.14
CA GLY A 190 -35.24 -5.39 16.96
C GLY A 190 -36.18 -4.52 16.11
#